data_a55c76dafb308e2a046378aea11cdcbf
#
_entry.id   a55c76dafb308e2a046378aea11cdcbf
#
_cell.length_a   1.000
_cell.length_b   1.000
_cell.length_c   1.000
_cell.angle_alpha   90.00
_cell.angle_beta   90.00
_cell.angle_gamma   90.00
#
_symmetry.space_group_name_H-M   'P 1'
#
loop_
_entity.id
_entity.type
_entity.pdbx_description
1 polymer ?
#
loop_
_entity_poly.entity_id
_entity_poly.type
_entity_poly.pdbx_seq_one_letter_code
_entity_poly.pdbx_strand_id
1 'polypeptide(L)'
;YTRLKAEDREGLWHLSGLMCAQHRSDTIAAIKAALHARRQALAQGLAAAPIRVVSTQLVEAGVDIDFPVVYRALAGLDSLAQAVGRCNREGLLEKGEVYIFVPPESPPPGLLRMAESATRRLWAGLPAGADPLAVERYGEYFRKLYRDALLDEKGICQRIRVGPEADVAFRNVAENFKLIDEQQGATVFVRYRRDAQE
;
A
#
# COMPACT_ATOMS: atom_id res chain seq x y z
N TYR A 1 -15.88 0.55 1.41
CA TYR A 1 -16.30 0.60 2.81
C TYR A 1 -17.79 0.92 2.94
N THR A 2 -18.27 2.04 2.40
CA THR A 2 -19.65 2.52 2.53
C THR A 2 -20.70 1.47 2.12
N ARG A 3 -20.50 0.76 1.01
CA ARG A 3 -21.40 -0.34 0.59
C ARG A 3 -21.43 -1.48 1.59
N LEU A 4 -20.28 -1.95 2.05
CA LEU A 4 -20.21 -3.03 3.06
C LEU A 4 -20.81 -2.61 4.40
N LYS A 5 -20.65 -1.33 4.78
CA LYS A 5 -21.27 -0.77 5.97
C LYS A 5 -22.80 -0.74 5.86
N ALA A 6 -23.33 -0.40 4.68
CA ALA A 6 -24.78 -0.40 4.43
C ALA A 6 -25.39 -1.81 4.47
N GLU A 7 -24.60 -2.86 4.26
CA GLU A 7 -25.00 -4.27 4.40
C GLU A 7 -24.92 -4.80 5.83
N ASP A 8 -24.68 -3.91 6.81
CA ASP A 8 -24.54 -4.21 8.25
C ASP A 8 -23.58 -5.39 8.54
N ARG A 9 -22.41 -5.37 7.89
CA ARG A 9 -21.40 -6.41 8.06
C ARG A 9 -20.71 -6.27 9.40
N GLU A 10 -20.98 -7.22 10.28
CA GLU A 10 -20.32 -7.34 11.58
C GLU A 10 -18.80 -7.40 11.45
N GLY A 11 -18.09 -6.78 12.40
CA GLY A 11 -16.62 -6.82 12.45
C GLY A 11 -15.93 -6.04 11.33
N LEU A 12 -16.59 -5.02 10.76
CA LEU A 12 -16.07 -4.21 9.66
C LEU A 12 -15.28 -2.99 10.20
N TRP A 13 -14.02 -2.93 9.83
CA TRP A 13 -13.09 -1.84 10.13
C TRP A 13 -12.70 -1.06 8.88
N HIS A 14 -12.35 0.20 9.06
CA HIS A 14 -11.84 1.06 8.00
C HIS A 14 -10.50 1.68 8.39
N LEU A 15 -9.53 1.67 7.47
CA LEU A 15 -8.26 2.35 7.60
C LEU A 15 -7.99 3.20 6.35
N SER A 16 -7.68 4.49 6.55
CA SER A 16 -7.44 5.42 5.45
C SER A 16 -6.36 6.43 5.81
N GLY A 17 -5.58 6.86 4.82
CA GLY A 17 -4.65 7.97 4.94
C GLY A 17 -5.31 9.31 5.31
N LEU A 18 -6.64 9.43 5.10
CA LEU A 18 -7.41 10.62 5.48
C LEU A 18 -7.78 10.68 6.98
N MET A 19 -7.51 9.61 7.73
CA MET A 19 -7.68 9.63 9.18
C MET A 19 -6.58 10.47 9.83
N CYS A 20 -6.94 11.24 10.88
CA CYS A 20 -5.91 11.88 11.70
C CYS A 20 -5.01 10.83 12.38
N ALA A 21 -3.79 11.21 12.73
CA ALA A 21 -2.77 10.28 13.22
C ALA A 21 -3.25 9.47 14.44
N GLN A 22 -3.91 10.12 15.41
CA GLN A 22 -4.41 9.45 16.62
C GLN A 22 -5.52 8.46 16.29
N HIS A 23 -6.51 8.85 15.48
CA HIS A 23 -7.59 7.95 15.05
C HIS A 23 -7.03 6.69 14.34
N ARG A 24 -6.06 6.88 13.47
CA ARG A 24 -5.39 5.78 12.77
C ARG A 24 -4.68 4.84 13.74
N SER A 25 -3.90 5.38 14.69
CA SER A 25 -3.20 4.59 15.71
C SER A 25 -4.17 3.78 16.57
N ASP A 26 -5.23 4.41 17.06
CA ASP A 26 -6.24 3.77 17.89
C ASP A 26 -6.97 2.64 17.12
N THR A 27 -7.32 2.90 15.85
CA THR A 27 -7.96 1.89 15.00
C THR A 27 -7.04 0.70 14.74
N ILE A 28 -5.76 0.93 14.46
CA ILE A 28 -4.77 -0.14 14.26
C ILE A 28 -4.62 -0.97 15.53
N ALA A 29 -4.52 -0.33 16.70
CA ALA A 29 -4.42 -1.02 17.98
C ALA A 29 -5.67 -1.88 18.27
N ALA A 30 -6.86 -1.33 18.00
CA ALA A 30 -8.12 -2.06 18.17
C ALA A 30 -8.24 -3.26 17.22
N ILE A 31 -7.84 -3.12 15.95
CA ILE A 31 -7.81 -4.25 14.98
C ILE A 31 -6.85 -5.33 15.47
N LYS A 32 -5.64 -4.97 15.93
CA LYS A 32 -4.67 -5.95 16.46
C LYS A 32 -5.23 -6.71 17.66
N ALA A 33 -5.84 -6.00 18.61
CA ALA A 33 -6.47 -6.61 19.78
C ALA A 33 -7.60 -7.57 19.37
N ALA A 34 -8.46 -7.17 18.43
CA ALA A 34 -9.54 -8.00 17.93
C ALA A 34 -9.02 -9.27 17.22
N LEU A 35 -7.98 -9.14 16.38
CA LEU A 35 -7.35 -10.28 15.72
C LEU A 35 -6.73 -11.25 16.72
N HIS A 36 -6.07 -10.73 17.75
CA HIS A 36 -5.51 -11.56 18.82
C HIS A 36 -6.60 -12.31 19.60
N ALA A 37 -7.63 -11.61 20.04
CA ALA A 37 -8.76 -12.20 20.75
C ALA A 37 -9.47 -13.28 19.91
N ARG A 38 -9.66 -13.01 18.61
CA ARG A 38 -10.24 -13.97 17.68
C ARG A 38 -9.38 -15.23 17.56
N ARG A 39 -8.06 -15.12 17.44
CA ARG A 39 -7.15 -16.28 17.41
C ARG A 39 -7.26 -17.11 18.68
N GLN A 40 -7.27 -16.47 19.84
CA GLN A 40 -7.41 -17.18 21.13
C GLN A 40 -8.74 -17.94 21.23
N ALA A 41 -9.85 -17.32 20.83
CA ALA A 41 -11.15 -17.98 20.84
C ALA A 41 -11.17 -19.22 19.93
N LEU A 42 -10.66 -19.09 18.71
CA LEU A 42 -10.57 -20.22 17.76
C LEU A 42 -9.67 -21.35 18.28
N ALA A 43 -8.54 -21.02 18.92
CA ALA A 43 -7.65 -22.02 19.53
C ALA A 43 -8.32 -22.79 20.67
N GLN A 44 -9.32 -22.20 21.32
CA GLN A 44 -10.14 -22.83 22.37
C GLN A 44 -11.38 -23.56 21.80
N GLY A 45 -11.54 -23.61 20.47
CA GLY A 45 -12.71 -24.22 19.82
C GLY A 45 -13.98 -23.37 19.91
N LEU A 46 -13.87 -22.10 20.29
CA LEU A 46 -14.99 -21.18 20.41
C LEU A 46 -15.28 -20.49 19.08
N ALA A 47 -16.56 -20.21 18.85
CA ALA A 47 -16.97 -19.38 17.71
C ALA A 47 -16.45 -17.94 17.92
N ALA A 48 -15.96 -17.32 16.84
CA ALA A 48 -15.49 -15.96 16.87
C ALA A 48 -15.98 -15.15 15.65
N ALA A 49 -16.44 -13.94 15.89
CA ALA A 49 -16.94 -13.06 14.85
C ALA A 49 -15.87 -12.79 13.77
N PRO A 50 -16.27 -12.62 12.52
CA PRO A 50 -15.35 -12.29 11.45
C PRO A 50 -14.78 -10.88 11.64
N ILE A 51 -13.52 -10.69 11.25
CA ILE A 51 -12.86 -9.37 11.23
C ILE A 51 -12.58 -9.03 9.77
N ARG A 52 -13.11 -7.91 9.32
CA ARG A 52 -12.96 -7.41 7.95
C ARG A 52 -12.38 -6.01 8.00
N VAL A 53 -11.28 -5.79 7.30
CA VAL A 53 -10.63 -4.47 7.21
C VAL A 53 -10.65 -3.99 5.77
N VAL A 54 -11.24 -2.84 5.53
CA VAL A 54 -11.13 -2.13 4.26
C VAL A 54 -10.11 -1.02 4.43
N SER A 55 -9.05 -1.07 3.67
CA SER A 55 -7.97 -0.10 3.78
C SER A 55 -7.57 0.49 2.43
N THR A 56 -7.05 1.71 2.47
CA THR A 56 -6.22 2.25 1.40
C THR A 56 -4.83 1.59 1.43
N GLN A 57 -3.90 2.04 0.59
CA GLN A 57 -2.49 1.59 0.58
C GLN A 57 -1.75 1.78 1.92
N LEU A 58 -2.39 2.42 2.89
CA LEU A 58 -1.82 2.67 4.23
C LEU A 58 -1.27 1.42 4.91
N VAL A 59 -1.88 0.25 4.68
CA VAL A 59 -1.47 -1.02 5.30
C VAL A 59 -0.26 -1.67 4.62
N GLU A 60 0.12 -1.20 3.44
CA GLU A 60 1.25 -1.76 2.68
C GLU A 60 2.58 -1.50 3.40
N ALA A 61 2.73 -0.34 4.04
CA ALA A 61 3.93 0.03 4.77
C ALA A 61 3.63 0.48 6.21
N GLY A 62 4.47 0.11 7.16
CA GLY A 62 4.44 0.61 8.53
C GLY A 62 3.32 0.09 9.43
N VAL A 63 2.42 -0.76 8.93
CA VAL A 63 1.35 -1.37 9.73
C VAL A 63 1.59 -2.86 9.86
N ASP A 64 1.73 -3.31 11.10
CA ASP A 64 1.95 -4.71 11.43
C ASP A 64 0.61 -5.39 11.75
N ILE A 65 -0.06 -5.90 10.73
CA ILE A 65 -1.28 -6.71 10.80
C ILE A 65 -1.11 -7.95 9.95
N ASP A 66 -1.74 -9.04 10.40
CA ASP A 66 -1.68 -10.35 9.77
C ASP A 66 -3.08 -10.90 9.56
N PHE A 67 -3.40 -11.26 8.32
CA PHE A 67 -4.69 -11.81 7.93
C PHE A 67 -4.52 -13.15 7.23
N PRO A 68 -5.45 -14.10 7.41
CA PRO A 68 -5.44 -15.36 6.67
C PRO A 68 -5.80 -15.17 5.20
N VAL A 69 -6.58 -14.12 4.88
CA VAL A 69 -7.08 -13.85 3.54
C VAL A 69 -6.93 -12.37 3.22
N VAL A 70 -6.37 -12.05 2.05
CA VAL A 70 -6.20 -10.68 1.56
C VAL A 70 -6.81 -10.54 0.18
N TYR A 71 -7.64 -9.52 0.00
CA TYR A 71 -8.16 -9.09 -1.30
C TYR A 71 -7.44 -7.82 -1.73
N ARG A 72 -6.84 -7.82 -2.91
CA ARG A 72 -6.10 -6.66 -3.42
C ARG A 72 -6.50 -6.32 -4.84
N ALA A 73 -6.86 -5.06 -5.07
CA ALA A 73 -7.02 -4.57 -6.43
C ALA A 73 -5.70 -4.63 -7.18
N LEU A 74 -5.75 -4.97 -8.46
CA LEU A 74 -4.56 -5.01 -9.32
C LEU A 74 -3.84 -3.65 -9.29
N ALA A 75 -2.53 -3.69 -9.12
CA ALA A 75 -1.66 -2.54 -8.92
C ALA A 75 -0.25 -2.83 -9.46
N GLY A 76 0.73 -1.99 -9.13
CA GLY A 76 2.14 -2.30 -9.36
C GLY A 76 2.57 -3.58 -8.63
N LEU A 77 3.51 -4.32 -9.24
CA LEU A 77 3.98 -5.60 -8.70
C LEU A 77 4.57 -5.43 -7.28
N ASP A 78 5.25 -4.34 -7.04
CA ASP A 78 5.80 -3.94 -5.74
C ASP A 78 4.71 -3.74 -4.68
N SER A 79 3.63 -3.05 -5.03
CA SER A 79 2.47 -2.85 -4.17
C SER A 79 1.72 -4.17 -3.89
N LEU A 80 1.58 -5.02 -4.90
CA LEU A 80 1.00 -6.36 -4.73
C LEU A 80 1.82 -7.19 -3.74
N ALA A 81 3.15 -7.20 -3.85
CA ALA A 81 4.03 -7.92 -2.93
C ALA A 81 3.89 -7.44 -1.49
N GLN A 82 3.77 -6.13 -1.29
CA GLN A 82 3.57 -5.57 0.06
C GLN A 82 2.22 -6.00 0.66
N ALA A 83 1.17 -6.06 -0.15
CA ALA A 83 -0.14 -6.56 0.29
C ALA A 83 -0.11 -8.07 0.60
N VAL A 84 0.53 -8.87 -0.26
CA VAL A 84 0.74 -10.31 -0.03
C VAL A 84 1.53 -10.55 1.26
N GLY A 85 2.53 -9.73 1.55
CA GLY A 85 3.29 -9.76 2.80
C GLY A 85 2.48 -9.45 4.08
N ARG A 86 1.16 -9.17 3.96
CA ARG A 86 0.21 -9.06 5.08
C ARG A 86 -0.67 -10.31 5.23
N CYS A 87 -0.51 -11.27 4.33
CA CYS A 87 -1.25 -12.53 4.35
C CYS A 87 -0.40 -13.61 5.01
N ASN A 88 -0.89 -14.19 6.10
CA ASN A 88 -0.17 -15.21 6.89
C ASN A 88 1.29 -14.80 7.20
N ARG A 89 1.47 -13.54 7.53
CA ARG A 89 2.79 -12.92 7.74
C ARG A 89 3.57 -13.59 8.88
N GLU A 90 2.86 -14.02 9.91
CA GLU A 90 3.45 -14.69 11.07
C GLU A 90 3.68 -16.18 10.82
N GLY A 91 3.27 -16.73 9.67
CA GLY A 91 3.45 -18.13 9.30
C GLY A 91 2.66 -19.10 10.18
N LEU A 92 1.58 -18.65 10.81
CA LEU A 92 0.77 -19.45 11.74
C LEU A 92 -0.17 -20.41 11.04
N LEU A 93 -0.44 -20.21 9.77
CA LEU A 93 -1.27 -21.05 8.93
C LEU A 93 -0.39 -21.81 7.94
N GLU A 94 -0.83 -22.98 7.53
CA GLU A 94 -0.16 -23.73 6.46
C GLU A 94 -0.10 -22.91 5.16
N LYS A 95 -1.21 -22.21 4.84
CA LYS A 95 -1.32 -21.31 3.68
C LYS A 95 -2.17 -20.09 4.02
N GLY A 96 -1.77 -18.95 3.48
CA GLY A 96 -2.60 -17.76 3.37
C GLY A 96 -3.19 -17.66 1.96
N GLU A 97 -4.33 -17.01 1.82
CA GLU A 97 -5.01 -16.84 0.53
C GLU A 97 -4.99 -15.38 0.09
N VAL A 98 -4.54 -15.13 -1.14
CA VAL A 98 -4.54 -13.79 -1.71
C VAL A 98 -5.33 -13.77 -3.01
N TYR A 99 -6.32 -12.90 -3.05
CA TYR A 99 -7.18 -12.70 -4.22
C TYR A 99 -6.87 -11.35 -4.87
N ILE A 100 -6.31 -11.39 -6.07
CA ILE A 100 -6.06 -10.18 -6.85
C ILE A 100 -7.21 -10.00 -7.84
N PHE A 101 -7.88 -8.86 -7.79
CA PHE A 101 -9.02 -8.56 -8.65
C PHE A 101 -8.80 -7.28 -9.45
N VAL A 102 -9.46 -7.21 -10.60
CA VAL A 102 -9.47 -6.01 -11.44
C VAL A 102 -10.66 -5.16 -11.04
N PRO A 103 -10.45 -3.95 -10.50
CA PRO A 103 -11.56 -3.07 -10.18
C PRO A 103 -12.22 -2.54 -11.46
N PRO A 104 -13.51 -2.17 -11.42
CA PRO A 104 -14.19 -1.59 -12.57
C PRO A 104 -13.62 -0.23 -12.98
N GLU A 105 -13.05 0.50 -12.03
CA GLU A 105 -12.41 1.79 -12.24
C GLU A 105 -10.90 1.64 -12.26
N SER A 106 -10.24 2.21 -13.27
CA SER A 106 -8.78 2.24 -13.35
C SER A 106 -8.20 3.23 -12.33
N PRO A 107 -6.96 3.04 -11.87
CA PRO A 107 -6.27 4.03 -11.05
C PRO A 107 -6.19 5.39 -11.74
N PRO A 108 -6.05 6.47 -10.97
CA PRO A 108 -5.80 7.80 -11.53
C PRO A 108 -4.63 7.80 -12.52
N PRO A 109 -4.63 8.69 -13.53
CA PRO A 109 -3.47 8.87 -14.40
C PRO A 109 -2.19 9.16 -13.60
N GLY A 110 -1.05 8.72 -14.12
CA GLY A 110 0.26 8.87 -13.49
C GLY A 110 0.86 7.53 -13.07
N LEU A 111 1.76 7.56 -12.10
CA LEU A 111 2.60 6.43 -11.72
C LEU A 111 1.79 5.17 -11.34
N LEU A 112 0.68 5.32 -10.64
CA LEU A 112 -0.15 4.18 -10.22
C LEU A 112 -0.72 3.41 -11.42
N ARG A 113 -1.22 4.14 -12.44
CA ARG A 113 -1.74 3.52 -13.68
C ARG A 113 -0.63 2.90 -14.52
N MET A 114 0.53 3.55 -14.57
CA MET A 114 1.71 3.02 -15.26
C MET A 114 2.20 1.72 -14.61
N ALA A 115 2.26 1.69 -13.28
CA ALA A 115 2.65 0.53 -12.49
C ALA A 115 1.68 -0.65 -12.69
N GLU A 116 0.36 -0.42 -12.62
CA GLU A 116 -0.65 -1.43 -12.94
C GLU A 116 -0.48 -1.96 -14.37
N SER A 117 -0.31 -1.06 -15.35
CA SER A 117 -0.12 -1.45 -16.74
C SER A 117 1.15 -2.27 -16.96
N ALA A 118 2.24 -1.94 -16.27
CA ALA A 118 3.47 -2.71 -16.31
C ALA A 118 3.27 -4.13 -15.77
N THR A 119 2.54 -4.28 -14.66
CA THR A 119 2.17 -5.57 -14.08
C THR A 119 1.30 -6.39 -15.05
N ARG A 120 0.27 -5.78 -15.65
CA ARG A 120 -0.58 -6.46 -16.66
C ARG A 120 0.24 -7.00 -17.83
N ARG A 121 1.13 -6.18 -18.40
CA ARG A 121 1.99 -6.59 -19.52
C ARG A 121 2.95 -7.70 -19.11
N LEU A 122 3.46 -7.65 -17.89
CA LEU A 122 4.32 -8.71 -17.37
C LEU A 122 3.54 -10.03 -17.27
N TRP A 123 2.37 -10.00 -16.64
CA TRP A 123 1.56 -11.20 -16.41
C TRP A 123 0.97 -11.80 -17.67
N ALA A 124 0.63 -10.98 -18.65
CA ALA A 124 0.14 -11.48 -19.95
C ALA A 124 1.14 -12.38 -20.70
N GLY A 125 2.44 -12.25 -20.41
CA GLY A 125 3.50 -13.08 -20.99
C GLY A 125 3.90 -14.27 -20.13
N LEU A 126 3.22 -14.54 -19.00
CA LEU A 126 3.60 -15.64 -18.11
C LEU A 126 3.08 -16.98 -18.61
N PRO A 127 3.90 -18.04 -18.56
CA PRO A 127 3.42 -19.40 -18.80
C PRO A 127 2.43 -19.82 -17.71
N ALA A 128 1.54 -20.75 -18.06
CA ALA A 128 0.58 -21.30 -17.13
C ALA A 128 1.29 -21.94 -15.91
N GLY A 129 0.81 -21.64 -14.71
CA GLY A 129 1.38 -22.14 -13.45
C GLY A 129 2.63 -21.41 -12.96
N ALA A 130 3.12 -20.40 -13.69
CA ALA A 130 4.23 -19.59 -13.19
C ALA A 130 3.80 -18.72 -12.01
N ASP A 131 4.67 -18.60 -11.01
CA ASP A 131 4.44 -17.66 -9.89
C ASP A 131 4.48 -16.22 -10.40
N PRO A 132 3.38 -15.46 -10.31
CA PRO A 132 3.32 -14.10 -10.80
C PRO A 132 4.12 -13.10 -9.95
N LEU A 133 4.52 -13.48 -8.74
CA LEU A 133 5.26 -12.64 -7.79
C LEU A 133 6.69 -13.13 -7.54
N ALA A 134 7.18 -14.06 -8.33
CA ALA A 134 8.55 -14.56 -8.23
C ALA A 134 9.58 -13.42 -8.28
N VAL A 135 10.64 -13.52 -7.47
CA VAL A 135 11.65 -12.46 -7.27
C VAL A 135 12.29 -12.03 -8.60
N GLU A 136 12.51 -12.95 -9.51
CA GLU A 136 13.14 -12.71 -10.82
C GLU A 136 12.33 -11.75 -11.69
N ARG A 137 11.04 -11.61 -11.42
CA ARG A 137 10.13 -10.76 -12.21
C ARG A 137 10.23 -9.28 -11.89
N TYR A 138 10.73 -8.92 -10.71
CA TYR A 138 10.84 -7.51 -10.32
C TYR A 138 11.79 -6.73 -11.23
N GLY A 139 12.90 -7.32 -11.63
CA GLY A 139 13.83 -6.70 -12.58
C GLY A 139 13.17 -6.38 -13.92
N GLU A 140 12.33 -7.27 -14.43
CA GLU A 140 11.59 -7.06 -15.68
C GLU A 140 10.47 -6.03 -15.51
N TYR A 141 9.73 -6.11 -14.39
CA TYR A 141 8.70 -5.16 -14.03
C TYR A 141 9.23 -3.72 -13.96
N PHE A 142 10.31 -3.48 -13.22
CA PHE A 142 10.88 -2.13 -13.09
C PHE A 142 11.47 -1.63 -14.40
N ARG A 143 12.06 -2.49 -15.22
CA ARG A 143 12.50 -2.09 -16.57
C ARG A 143 11.34 -1.65 -17.46
N LYS A 144 10.18 -2.33 -17.38
CA LYS A 144 8.97 -1.94 -18.11
C LYS A 144 8.38 -0.63 -17.57
N LEU A 145 8.31 -0.49 -16.26
CA LEU A 145 7.79 0.71 -15.59
C LEU A 145 8.64 1.94 -15.91
N TYR A 146 9.96 1.83 -15.74
CA TYR A 146 10.88 2.96 -15.91
C TYR A 146 11.10 3.35 -17.37
N ARG A 147 10.92 2.44 -18.31
CA ARG A 147 10.98 2.77 -19.73
C ARG A 147 9.85 3.72 -20.14
N ASP A 148 8.68 3.57 -19.55
CA ASP A 148 7.49 4.34 -19.87
C ASP A 148 7.35 5.60 -18.99
N ALA A 149 8.19 5.74 -17.95
CA ALA A 149 8.19 6.85 -17.01
C ALA A 149 9.25 7.90 -17.38
N LEU A 150 8.89 9.17 -17.27
CA LEU A 150 9.85 10.26 -17.36
C LEU A 150 10.60 10.38 -16.01
N LEU A 151 11.73 9.66 -15.88
CA LEU A 151 12.45 9.52 -14.61
C LEU A 151 13.15 10.79 -14.15
N ASP A 152 13.46 11.70 -15.05
CA ASP A 152 14.15 12.96 -14.75
C ASP A 152 13.32 14.17 -15.20
N GLU A 153 12.05 14.21 -14.80
CA GLU A 153 11.12 15.29 -15.12
C GLU A 153 11.64 16.67 -14.69
N LYS A 154 12.38 16.72 -13.59
CA LYS A 154 12.98 17.96 -13.05
C LYS A 154 14.35 18.28 -13.65
N GLY A 155 14.89 17.50 -14.57
CA GLY A 155 16.20 17.68 -15.19
C GLY A 155 17.37 17.61 -14.22
N ILE A 156 17.26 16.82 -13.16
CA ILE A 156 18.29 16.71 -12.10
C ILE A 156 19.56 16.07 -12.64
N CYS A 157 19.44 15.01 -13.44
CA CYS A 157 20.59 14.29 -14.01
C CYS A 157 21.47 15.20 -14.90
N GLN A 158 20.87 16.15 -15.60
CA GLN A 158 21.62 17.11 -16.39
C GLN A 158 22.44 18.09 -15.55
N ARG A 159 21.90 18.46 -14.38
CA ARG A 159 22.52 19.43 -13.45
C ARG A 159 23.61 18.86 -12.59
N ILE A 160 23.68 17.52 -12.45
CA ILE A 160 24.73 16.80 -11.71
C ILE A 160 25.78 16.21 -12.63
N ARG A 161 25.73 16.42 -13.95
CA ARG A 161 26.77 15.98 -14.86
C ARG A 161 28.04 16.78 -14.59
N VAL A 162 29.09 16.05 -14.21
CA VAL A 162 30.41 16.62 -14.01
C VAL A 162 31.03 16.81 -15.40
N GLY A 163 31.17 18.06 -15.81
CA GLY A 163 31.94 18.43 -17.00
C GLY A 163 33.45 18.47 -16.71
N PRO A 164 34.30 18.80 -17.70
CA PRO A 164 35.76 18.92 -17.50
C PRO A 164 36.16 19.89 -16.37
N GLU A 165 35.29 20.84 -16.05
CA GLU A 165 35.51 21.87 -15.02
C GLU A 165 34.72 21.57 -13.72
N ALA A 166 34.15 20.38 -13.57
CA ALA A 166 33.39 19.95 -12.38
C ALA A 166 32.32 20.95 -11.91
N ASP A 167 31.65 21.62 -12.83
CA ASP A 167 30.57 22.56 -12.54
C ASP A 167 29.28 21.80 -12.22
N VAL A 168 29.03 21.56 -10.94
CA VAL A 168 27.80 20.92 -10.44
C VAL A 168 26.94 21.97 -9.74
N ALA A 169 25.75 22.20 -10.27
CA ALA A 169 24.81 23.15 -9.70
C ALA A 169 24.14 22.62 -8.41
N PHE A 170 24.93 22.33 -7.37
CA PHE A 170 24.47 21.72 -6.12
C PHE A 170 23.28 22.42 -5.48
N ARG A 171 23.28 23.76 -5.45
CA ARG A 171 22.17 24.54 -4.89
C ARG A 171 20.88 24.28 -5.67
N ASN A 172 20.93 24.38 -7.00
CA ASN A 172 19.77 24.16 -7.85
C ASN A 172 19.27 22.70 -7.78
N VAL A 173 20.19 21.74 -7.63
CA VAL A 173 19.83 20.32 -7.41
C VAL A 173 19.12 20.18 -6.09
N ALA A 174 19.65 20.71 -4.99
CA ALA A 174 19.04 20.64 -3.66
C ALA A 174 17.66 21.31 -3.59
N GLU A 175 17.46 22.42 -4.32
CA GLU A 175 16.19 23.13 -4.38
C GLU A 175 15.13 22.35 -5.19
N ASN A 176 15.53 21.63 -6.23
CA ASN A 176 14.61 20.89 -7.11
C ASN A 176 14.43 19.43 -6.71
N PHE A 177 15.44 18.80 -6.08
CA PHE A 177 15.34 17.46 -5.55
C PHE A 177 14.75 17.50 -4.16
N LYS A 178 13.46 17.19 -4.05
CA LYS A 178 12.75 17.07 -2.77
C LYS A 178 12.22 15.65 -2.64
N LEU A 179 12.62 14.96 -1.59
CA LEU A 179 12.10 13.63 -1.24
C LEU A 179 10.63 13.73 -0.80
N ILE A 180 10.29 14.82 -0.11
CA ILE A 180 8.94 15.16 0.31
C ILE A 180 8.62 16.49 -0.37
N ASP A 181 7.63 16.48 -1.22
CA ASP A 181 7.16 17.71 -1.88
C ASP A 181 6.34 18.49 -0.83
N GLU A 182 6.96 19.44 -0.18
CA GLU A 182 6.31 20.36 0.77
C GLU A 182 5.42 21.37 0.02
N GLN A 183 4.64 20.92 -0.95
CA GLN A 183 3.70 21.79 -1.62
C GLN A 183 2.64 22.25 -0.61
N GLN A 184 2.68 23.53 -0.29
CA GLN A 184 1.64 24.37 0.29
C GLN A 184 0.53 23.61 1.05
N GLY A 185 0.94 22.77 2.00
CA GLY A 185 0.00 22.09 2.88
C GLY A 185 -0.40 23.04 4.00
N ALA A 186 -1.69 23.25 4.20
CA ALA A 186 -2.19 23.87 5.42
C ALA A 186 -2.30 22.83 6.52
N THR A 187 -1.77 23.10 7.70
CA THR A 187 -1.99 22.26 8.87
C THR A 187 -3.44 22.42 9.31
N VAL A 188 -4.19 21.32 9.27
CA VAL A 188 -5.57 21.29 9.76
C VAL A 188 -5.62 20.59 11.09
N PHE A 189 -6.05 21.28 12.13
CA PHE A 189 -6.32 20.70 13.44
C PHE A 189 -7.72 20.11 13.46
N VAL A 190 -7.80 18.78 13.68
CA VAL A 190 -9.07 18.06 13.75
C VAL A 190 -9.28 17.58 15.18
N ARG A 191 -10.44 17.94 15.77
CA ARG A 191 -10.85 17.41 17.08
C ARG A 191 -11.27 15.95 16.89
N TYR A 192 -10.51 15.03 17.47
CA TYR A 192 -10.75 13.59 17.30
C TYR A 192 -11.58 12.98 18.45
N ARG A 193 -11.33 13.37 19.70
CA ARG A 193 -12.08 12.90 20.87
C ARG A 193 -12.86 14.05 21.51
N ARG A 194 -14.04 13.74 22.06
CA ARG A 194 -14.86 14.73 22.79
C ARG A 194 -14.33 15.04 24.19
N ASP A 195 -13.42 14.23 24.71
CA ASP A 195 -12.96 14.29 26.10
C ASP A 195 -11.93 15.40 26.37
N ALA A 196 -11.58 16.20 25.36
CA ALA A 196 -10.89 17.46 25.57
C ALA A 196 -11.89 18.59 25.83
N GLN A 197 -12.73 18.41 26.84
CA GLN A 197 -13.35 19.52 27.55
C GLN A 197 -12.40 19.88 28.71
N GLU A 198 -11.51 20.83 28.43
CA GLU A 198 -10.97 21.84 29.33
C GLU A 198 -10.34 22.95 28.50
#